data_963223a5f4e916037e8972ffbe410349
#
_entry.id   963223a5f4e916037e8972ffbe410349
#
_cell.length_a   1.000
_cell.length_b   1.000
_cell.length_c   1.000
_cell.angle_alpha   90.00
_cell.angle_beta   90.00
_cell.angle_gamma   90.00
#
_symmetry.space_group_name_H-M   'P 1'
#
loop_
_entity.id
_entity.type
_entity.pdbx_description
1 polymer ?
#
loop_
_entity_poly.entity_id
_entity_poly.type
_entity_poly.pdbx_seq_one_letter_code
_entity_poly.pdbx_strand_id
1 'polypeptide(L)'
;MRAVPQAAARGWRVLRVEDGFLRSVGLGADLIRPLSWVVDGRGMYFDASQPSDLEVLLAQRHFEPELLRRAQALRQRLVASGLTKYNVGSAHWQRPAHARQVVLVPGQVESDASIALGATGIRSNLALLQAARRACPDAWLLYKPHPDVQAGLRARGQGEQEAARWCDAIVGDVPMGALLTQVDAVHCLTSLAGFEALLRGKQVVCHGLPFYAGWGLTQDPLSILPPSPPDPAPAPAAPWLQAAAQRRARRLTLDELVAGALLLYPRYLSRQRAGQLSAEQALDELEAWRARSGTATPWWRQHLRIWLRRIVGVR
;
A
#
# COMPACT_ATOMS: atom_id res chain seq x y z
N MET A 1 9.27 -11.25 -15.97
CA MET A 1 7.96 -11.71 -16.52
C MET A 1 8.05 -12.76 -17.64
N ARG A 2 9.18 -13.00 -18.30
CA ARG A 2 9.30 -14.04 -19.37
C ARG A 2 9.19 -15.49 -18.88
N ALA A 3 9.51 -15.76 -17.60
CA ALA A 3 9.48 -17.11 -17.04
C ALA A 3 8.07 -17.71 -16.83
N VAL A 4 7.05 -16.88 -16.58
CA VAL A 4 5.69 -17.34 -16.28
C VAL A 4 5.03 -18.05 -17.47
N PRO A 5 5.03 -17.49 -18.70
CA PRO A 5 4.48 -18.20 -19.86
C PRO A 5 5.22 -19.50 -20.17
N GLN A 6 6.54 -19.52 -20.00
CA GLN A 6 7.34 -20.74 -20.23
C GLN A 6 7.04 -21.84 -19.21
N ALA A 7 6.83 -21.47 -17.94
CA ALA A 7 6.45 -22.42 -16.89
C ALA A 7 5.04 -22.98 -17.15
N ALA A 8 4.08 -22.12 -17.52
CA ALA A 8 2.72 -22.52 -17.86
C ALA A 8 2.69 -23.49 -19.07
N ALA A 9 3.47 -23.19 -20.12
CA ALA A 9 3.60 -24.06 -21.29
C ALA A 9 4.18 -25.46 -20.97
N ARG A 10 4.93 -25.56 -19.85
CA ARG A 10 5.49 -26.83 -19.35
C ARG A 10 4.64 -27.50 -18.28
N GLY A 11 3.46 -26.98 -17.97
CA GLY A 11 2.60 -27.46 -16.89
C GLY A 11 3.18 -27.29 -15.49
N TRP A 12 4.17 -26.42 -15.32
CA TRP A 12 4.80 -26.17 -14.02
C TRP A 12 3.95 -25.23 -13.17
N ARG A 13 3.83 -25.53 -11.89
CA ARG A 13 3.19 -24.64 -10.91
C ARG A 13 4.08 -23.41 -10.71
N VAL A 14 3.51 -22.21 -10.93
CA VAL A 14 4.18 -20.93 -10.67
C VAL A 14 3.78 -20.43 -9.30
N LEU A 15 4.76 -20.17 -8.44
CA LEU A 15 4.58 -19.45 -7.19
C LEU A 15 5.25 -18.09 -7.32
N ARG A 16 4.52 -17.06 -6.94
CA ARG A 16 5.01 -15.67 -6.90
C ARG A 16 5.30 -15.30 -5.46
N VAL A 17 6.42 -14.63 -5.23
CA VAL A 17 6.87 -14.23 -3.90
C VAL A 17 7.06 -12.71 -3.89
N GLU A 18 6.52 -12.05 -2.88
CA GLU A 18 6.63 -10.61 -2.70
C GLU A 18 6.72 -10.26 -1.20
N ASP A 19 7.08 -9.02 -0.90
CA ASP A 19 7.05 -8.48 0.44
C ASP A 19 5.62 -8.47 1.00
N GLY A 20 5.47 -8.87 2.27
CA GLY A 20 4.22 -8.70 3.00
C GLY A 20 4.05 -7.28 3.56
N PHE A 21 2.97 -7.07 4.30
CA PHE A 21 2.51 -5.73 4.69
C PHE A 21 3.19 -5.20 5.96
N LEU A 22 3.64 -6.06 6.88
CA LEU A 22 4.48 -5.71 8.04
C LEU A 22 5.94 -6.01 7.67
N ARG A 23 6.64 -5.03 7.10
CA ARG A 23 7.87 -5.31 6.37
C ARG A 23 9.14 -5.10 7.19
N SER A 24 9.47 -3.86 7.53
CA SER A 24 10.80 -3.52 8.05
C SER A 24 10.85 -2.17 8.75
N VAL A 25 11.95 -1.91 9.43
CA VAL A 25 12.42 -0.56 9.73
C VAL A 25 13.47 -0.21 8.68
N GLY A 26 13.13 0.74 7.78
CA GLY A 26 13.93 1.13 6.63
C GLY A 26 13.31 0.72 5.28
N LEU A 27 13.90 1.24 4.19
CA LEU A 27 13.34 1.15 2.84
C LEU A 27 13.60 -0.22 2.20
N GLY A 28 12.66 -0.66 1.34
CA GLY A 28 12.81 -1.88 0.55
C GLY A 28 13.95 -1.79 -0.45
N ALA A 29 14.09 -0.63 -1.07
CA ALA A 29 15.17 -0.34 -2.00
C ALA A 29 16.58 -0.39 -1.36
N ASP A 30 16.66 -0.39 -0.04
CA ASP A 30 17.89 -0.57 0.72
C ASP A 30 18.31 -2.04 0.89
N LEU A 31 17.64 -2.98 0.21
CA LEU A 31 17.88 -4.42 0.33
C LEU A 31 17.71 -4.95 1.77
N ILE A 32 16.90 -4.26 2.58
CA ILE A 32 16.58 -4.69 3.93
C ILE A 32 15.67 -5.90 3.85
N ARG A 33 16.13 -7.02 4.42
CA ARG A 33 15.35 -8.26 4.49
C ARG A 33 14.02 -8.01 5.19
N PRO A 34 12.88 -8.31 4.55
CA PRO A 34 11.57 -8.15 5.16
C PRO A 34 11.32 -9.22 6.24
N LEU A 35 10.47 -8.88 7.20
CA LEU A 35 9.92 -9.82 8.19
C LEU A 35 8.76 -10.64 7.62
N SER A 36 7.98 -10.04 6.72
CA SER A 36 6.82 -10.69 6.13
C SER A 36 7.00 -10.93 4.63
N TRP A 37 6.53 -12.08 4.21
CA TRP A 37 6.53 -12.55 2.84
C TRP A 37 5.15 -13.02 2.45
N VAL A 38 4.74 -12.80 1.21
CA VAL A 38 3.56 -13.43 0.63
C VAL A 38 4.00 -14.38 -0.46
N VAL A 39 3.32 -15.52 -0.54
CA VAL A 39 3.52 -16.54 -1.59
C VAL A 39 2.17 -16.79 -2.19
N ASP A 40 2.01 -16.52 -3.47
CA ASP A 40 0.74 -16.61 -4.18
C ASP A 40 0.85 -17.57 -5.38
N GLY A 41 -0.08 -18.50 -5.45
CA GLY A 41 -0.12 -19.52 -6.49
C GLY A 41 -1.05 -19.17 -7.66
N ARG A 42 -1.88 -18.11 -7.52
CA ARG A 42 -2.86 -17.67 -8.54
C ARG A 42 -2.40 -16.42 -9.27
N GLY A 43 -2.11 -15.39 -8.52
CA GLY A 43 -1.75 -14.08 -9.04
C GLY A 43 -0.79 -13.35 -8.12
N MET A 44 -1.11 -12.09 -7.81
CA MET A 44 -0.43 -11.31 -6.77
C MET A 44 -1.41 -10.22 -6.27
N TYR A 45 -1.36 -9.90 -4.99
CA TYR A 45 -2.30 -8.98 -4.34
C TYR A 45 -2.38 -7.58 -4.96
N PHE A 46 -1.36 -7.15 -5.68
CA PHE A 46 -1.32 -5.86 -6.38
C PHE A 46 -1.81 -5.93 -7.84
N ASP A 47 -2.07 -7.11 -8.38
CA ASP A 47 -2.59 -7.32 -9.73
C ASP A 47 -4.11 -7.52 -9.68
N ALA A 48 -4.86 -6.45 -9.94
CA ALA A 48 -6.31 -6.50 -9.92
C ALA A 48 -6.92 -7.15 -11.18
N SER A 49 -6.11 -7.37 -12.23
CA SER A 49 -6.59 -7.94 -13.50
C SER A 49 -6.91 -9.43 -13.42
N GLN A 50 -6.36 -10.14 -12.43
CA GLN A 50 -6.56 -11.56 -12.20
C GLN A 50 -6.74 -11.86 -10.70
N PRO A 51 -7.33 -13.03 -10.34
CA PRO A 51 -7.49 -13.39 -8.94
C PRO A 51 -6.14 -13.65 -8.27
N SER A 52 -6.02 -13.27 -7.00
CA SER A 52 -4.93 -13.64 -6.11
C SER A 52 -5.43 -14.60 -5.02
N ASP A 53 -4.50 -15.30 -4.34
CA ASP A 53 -4.86 -16.13 -3.19
C ASP A 53 -5.46 -15.28 -2.06
N LEU A 54 -4.99 -14.03 -1.87
CA LEU A 54 -5.60 -13.08 -0.93
C LEU A 54 -7.03 -12.73 -1.33
N GLU A 55 -7.29 -12.41 -2.60
CA GLU A 55 -8.62 -12.06 -3.08
C GLU A 55 -9.61 -13.22 -2.89
N VAL A 56 -9.19 -14.44 -3.24
CA VAL A 56 -10.03 -15.64 -3.03
C VAL A 56 -10.30 -15.89 -1.55
N LEU A 57 -9.30 -15.72 -0.69
CA LEU A 57 -9.44 -15.83 0.76
C LEU A 57 -10.46 -14.82 1.29
N LEU A 58 -10.36 -13.55 0.90
CA LEU A 58 -11.28 -12.50 1.34
C LEU A 58 -12.71 -12.71 0.82
N ALA A 59 -12.86 -13.21 -0.41
CA ALA A 59 -14.16 -13.42 -1.03
C ALA A 59 -14.91 -14.63 -0.43
N GLN A 60 -14.20 -15.71 -0.09
CA GLN A 60 -14.83 -17.00 0.15
C GLN A 60 -14.75 -17.50 1.61
N ARG A 61 -13.75 -17.01 2.39
CA ARG A 61 -13.53 -17.53 3.72
C ARG A 61 -14.60 -17.06 4.70
N HIS A 62 -15.10 -17.98 5.53
CA HIS A 62 -15.78 -17.64 6.76
C HIS A 62 -14.72 -17.30 7.84
N PHE A 63 -14.90 -16.16 8.51
CA PHE A 63 -13.99 -15.70 9.56
C PHE A 63 -14.62 -15.95 10.93
N GLU A 64 -14.03 -16.87 11.69
CA GLU A 64 -14.51 -17.22 13.02
C GLU A 64 -14.37 -16.05 14.00
N PRO A 65 -15.27 -15.92 14.99
CA PRO A 65 -15.25 -14.81 15.96
C PRO A 65 -13.93 -14.65 16.70
N GLU A 66 -13.22 -15.75 17.00
CA GLU A 66 -11.92 -15.73 17.63
C GLU A 66 -10.85 -15.10 16.74
N LEU A 67 -10.85 -15.46 15.45
CA LEU A 67 -9.93 -14.89 14.46
C LEU A 67 -10.19 -13.38 14.29
N LEU A 68 -11.45 -12.95 14.30
CA LEU A 68 -11.81 -11.53 14.22
C LEU A 68 -11.37 -10.76 15.46
N ARG A 69 -11.54 -11.32 16.67
CA ARG A 69 -11.03 -10.71 17.91
C ARG A 69 -9.51 -10.56 17.87
N ARG A 70 -8.81 -11.57 17.38
CA ARG A 70 -7.36 -11.54 17.19
C ARG A 70 -6.93 -10.48 16.17
N ALA A 71 -7.65 -10.36 15.04
CA ALA A 71 -7.41 -9.33 14.02
C ALA A 71 -7.61 -7.92 14.58
N GLN A 72 -8.68 -7.71 15.34
CA GLN A 72 -8.96 -6.45 16.02
C GLN A 72 -7.84 -6.06 17.00
N ALA A 73 -7.40 -6.98 17.84
CA ALA A 73 -6.32 -6.75 18.79
C ALA A 73 -5.00 -6.40 18.08
N LEU A 74 -4.64 -7.12 17.01
CA LEU A 74 -3.46 -6.83 16.20
C LEU A 74 -3.55 -5.44 15.55
N ARG A 75 -4.71 -5.08 14.99
CA ARG A 75 -4.97 -3.76 14.41
C ARG A 75 -4.81 -2.66 15.44
N GLN A 76 -5.44 -2.81 16.61
CA GLN A 76 -5.33 -1.81 17.69
C GLN A 76 -3.88 -1.59 18.12
N ARG A 77 -3.12 -2.67 18.25
CA ARG A 77 -1.70 -2.60 18.60
C ARG A 77 -0.87 -1.93 17.50
N LEU A 78 -1.10 -2.24 16.23
CA LEU A 78 -0.45 -1.58 15.10
C LEU A 78 -0.72 -0.07 15.07
N VAL A 79 -1.95 0.33 15.34
CA VAL A 79 -2.31 1.76 15.40
C VAL A 79 -1.63 2.44 16.58
N ALA A 80 -1.68 1.84 17.77
CA ALA A 80 -1.06 2.39 18.98
C ALA A 80 0.46 2.51 18.86
N SER A 81 1.13 1.54 18.23
CA SER A 81 2.56 1.58 18.00
C SER A 81 2.98 2.59 16.92
N GLY A 82 2.05 3.10 16.10
CA GLY A 82 2.35 3.97 14.96
C GLY A 82 3.18 3.31 13.85
N LEU A 83 3.26 1.98 13.83
CA LEU A 83 3.99 1.23 12.80
C LEU A 83 3.28 1.29 11.44
N THR A 84 4.09 1.27 10.38
CA THR A 84 3.72 1.24 8.98
C THR A 84 4.67 0.30 8.21
N LYS A 85 4.56 0.23 6.88
CA LYS A 85 5.38 -0.69 6.08
C LYS A 85 6.88 -0.47 6.26
N TYR A 86 7.35 0.78 6.26
CA TYR A 86 8.79 1.10 6.22
C TYR A 86 9.32 1.72 7.51
N ASN A 87 8.49 2.38 8.29
CA ASN A 87 8.85 3.01 9.58
C ASN A 87 10.04 3.98 9.47
N VAL A 88 10.02 4.84 8.47
CA VAL A 88 11.06 5.85 8.20
C VAL A 88 10.53 7.26 8.36
N GLY A 89 11.45 8.21 8.60
CA GLY A 89 11.18 9.62 8.80
C GLY A 89 11.41 10.06 10.24
N SER A 90 11.86 11.31 10.40
CA SER A 90 12.22 11.91 11.69
C SER A 90 11.59 13.28 11.90
N ALA A 91 11.10 13.91 10.83
CA ALA A 91 10.49 15.22 10.90
C ALA A 91 9.07 15.18 11.50
N HIS A 92 8.64 16.33 12.00
CA HIS A 92 7.29 16.53 12.52
C HIS A 92 6.48 17.40 11.56
N TRP A 93 5.20 17.10 11.48
CA TRP A 93 4.22 17.95 10.81
C TRP A 93 3.02 18.13 11.74
N GLN A 94 2.50 19.32 11.78
CA GLN A 94 1.31 19.64 12.56
C GLN A 94 0.21 20.13 11.64
N ARG A 95 -1.00 19.65 11.89
CA ARG A 95 -2.20 20.09 11.19
C ARG A 95 -2.40 21.59 11.40
N PRO A 96 -2.56 22.38 10.34
CA PRO A 96 -2.89 23.80 10.47
C PRO A 96 -4.23 23.99 11.19
N ALA A 97 -4.28 24.90 12.15
CA ALA A 97 -5.48 25.13 12.98
C ALA A 97 -6.71 25.56 12.14
N HIS A 98 -6.49 26.23 11.01
CA HIS A 98 -7.55 26.67 10.12
C HIS A 98 -8.02 25.59 9.13
N ALA A 99 -7.31 24.46 9.01
CA ALA A 99 -7.66 23.40 8.09
C ALA A 99 -8.87 22.59 8.61
N ARG A 100 -10.04 22.81 8.03
CA ARG A 100 -11.27 22.08 8.36
C ARG A 100 -11.16 20.60 8.01
N GLN A 101 -10.58 20.31 6.86
CA GLN A 101 -10.31 18.96 6.37
C GLN A 101 -8.88 18.88 5.86
N VAL A 102 -8.18 17.79 6.19
CA VAL A 102 -6.84 17.49 5.67
C VAL A 102 -6.88 16.19 4.90
N VAL A 103 -6.46 16.23 3.65
CA VAL A 103 -6.40 15.09 2.74
C VAL A 103 -4.95 14.78 2.42
N LEU A 104 -4.52 13.57 2.74
CA LEU A 104 -3.18 13.08 2.39
C LEU A 104 -3.21 12.42 1.02
N VAL A 105 -2.26 12.81 0.18
CA VAL A 105 -2.00 12.20 -1.13
C VAL A 105 -0.60 11.58 -1.09
N PRO A 106 -0.48 10.26 -0.84
CA PRO A 106 0.82 9.58 -0.87
C PRO A 106 1.25 9.33 -2.31
N GLY A 107 2.44 9.80 -2.65
CA GLY A 107 3.10 9.50 -3.91
C GLY A 107 3.53 8.03 -3.99
N GLN A 108 3.59 7.50 -5.20
CA GLN A 108 4.05 6.15 -5.51
C GLN A 108 5.16 6.21 -6.57
N VAL A 109 5.93 5.14 -6.69
CA VAL A 109 6.84 4.94 -7.81
C VAL A 109 5.99 4.60 -9.05
N GLU A 110 5.90 5.52 -10.01
CA GLU A 110 4.99 5.39 -11.17
C GLU A 110 5.27 4.19 -12.05
N SER A 111 6.51 3.67 -12.05
CA SER A 111 6.91 2.45 -12.74
C SER A 111 6.65 1.16 -11.95
N ASP A 112 6.02 1.24 -10.77
CA ASP A 112 5.73 0.07 -9.96
C ASP A 112 4.65 -0.82 -10.60
N ALA A 113 4.79 -2.13 -10.42
CA ALA A 113 3.83 -3.12 -10.92
C ALA A 113 2.42 -2.89 -10.36
N SER A 114 2.29 -2.39 -9.15
CA SER A 114 1.00 -2.08 -8.54
C SER A 114 0.22 -0.99 -9.29
N ILE A 115 0.91 0.00 -9.87
CA ILE A 115 0.29 1.00 -10.74
C ILE A 115 -0.01 0.40 -12.12
N ALA A 116 0.96 -0.35 -12.69
CA ALA A 116 0.77 -0.95 -14.02
C ALA A 116 -0.44 -1.89 -14.07
N LEU A 117 -0.70 -2.66 -13.01
CA LEU A 117 -1.69 -3.74 -12.95
C LEU A 117 -2.94 -3.40 -12.11
N GLY A 118 -2.90 -2.35 -11.30
CA GLY A 118 -4.00 -1.97 -10.42
C GLY A 118 -4.63 -0.61 -10.72
N ALA A 119 -3.99 0.25 -11.53
CA ALA A 119 -4.56 1.54 -11.88
C ALA A 119 -5.65 1.39 -12.96
N THR A 120 -6.78 2.07 -12.76
CA THR A 120 -7.96 1.99 -13.66
C THR A 120 -8.04 3.13 -14.67
N GLY A 121 -7.39 4.25 -14.42
CA GLY A 121 -7.38 5.44 -15.28
C GLY A 121 -6.15 6.31 -14.99
N ILE A 122 -6.10 6.90 -13.81
CA ILE A 122 -4.99 7.74 -13.36
C ILE A 122 -3.78 6.84 -13.03
N ARG A 123 -2.59 7.24 -13.52
CA ARG A 123 -1.33 6.46 -13.34
C ARG A 123 -0.16 7.30 -12.85
N SER A 124 -0.31 8.61 -12.70
CA SER A 124 0.76 9.51 -12.23
C SER A 124 0.40 10.20 -10.93
N ASN A 125 1.42 10.56 -10.15
CA ASN A 125 1.27 11.29 -8.89
C ASN A 125 0.66 12.68 -9.13
N LEU A 126 1.06 13.36 -10.19
CA LEU A 126 0.50 14.67 -10.55
C LEU A 126 -1.00 14.59 -10.87
N ALA A 127 -1.40 13.61 -11.69
CA ALA A 127 -2.83 13.43 -12.02
C ALA A 127 -3.66 13.03 -10.80
N LEU A 128 -3.09 12.26 -9.85
CA LEU A 128 -3.72 11.96 -8.58
C LEU A 128 -3.94 13.22 -7.73
N LEU A 129 -2.92 14.10 -7.61
CA LEU A 129 -3.06 15.38 -6.91
C LEU A 129 -4.14 16.27 -7.54
N GLN A 130 -4.16 16.35 -8.86
CA GLN A 130 -5.20 17.09 -9.60
C GLN A 130 -6.60 16.53 -9.34
N ALA A 131 -6.74 15.20 -9.32
CA ALA A 131 -8.02 14.54 -9.02
C ALA A 131 -8.45 14.80 -7.57
N ALA A 132 -7.53 14.69 -6.61
CA ALA A 132 -7.80 14.97 -5.21
C ALA A 132 -8.21 16.44 -5.00
N ARG A 133 -7.52 17.41 -5.63
CA ARG A 133 -7.88 18.83 -5.55
C ARG A 133 -9.27 19.11 -6.14
N ARG A 134 -9.61 18.49 -7.28
CA ARG A 134 -10.96 18.62 -7.86
C ARG A 134 -12.05 18.02 -6.96
N ALA A 135 -11.76 16.88 -6.32
CA ALA A 135 -12.72 16.23 -5.43
C ALA A 135 -12.88 16.97 -4.09
N CYS A 136 -11.84 17.65 -3.62
CA CYS A 136 -11.78 18.31 -2.32
C CYS A 136 -11.21 19.74 -2.49
N PRO A 137 -11.94 20.68 -3.13
CA PRO A 137 -11.41 22.01 -3.48
C PRO A 137 -11.03 22.83 -2.25
N ASP A 138 -11.75 22.68 -1.13
CA ASP A 138 -11.56 23.46 0.09
C ASP A 138 -10.71 22.73 1.15
N ALA A 139 -10.28 21.48 0.88
CA ALA A 139 -9.47 20.73 1.81
C ALA A 139 -7.98 21.18 1.76
N TRP A 140 -7.30 21.06 2.90
CA TRP A 140 -5.86 21.17 2.95
C TRP A 140 -5.24 19.89 2.38
N LEU A 141 -4.68 19.96 1.20
CA LEU A 141 -4.03 18.82 0.53
C LEU A 141 -2.57 18.73 0.94
N LEU A 142 -2.23 17.59 1.51
CA LEU A 142 -0.89 17.26 1.95
C LEU A 142 -0.28 16.21 1.01
N TYR A 143 0.77 16.57 0.27
CA TYR A 143 1.48 15.64 -0.60
C TYR A 143 2.69 15.03 0.12
N LYS A 144 2.77 13.70 0.10
CA LYS A 144 3.95 12.97 0.61
C LYS A 144 4.60 12.20 -0.54
N PRO A 145 5.71 12.68 -1.12
CA PRO A 145 6.45 11.94 -2.14
C PRO A 145 6.88 10.55 -1.64
N HIS A 146 7.05 9.60 -2.56
CA HIS A 146 7.51 8.26 -2.20
C HIS A 146 8.94 8.31 -1.62
N PRO A 147 9.22 7.64 -0.49
CA PRO A 147 10.52 7.74 0.17
C PRO A 147 11.68 7.25 -0.69
N ASP A 148 11.49 6.24 -1.55
CA ASP A 148 12.54 5.79 -2.49
C ASP A 148 12.85 6.83 -3.58
N VAL A 149 11.84 7.64 -3.98
CA VAL A 149 12.04 8.75 -4.92
C VAL A 149 12.80 9.89 -4.25
N GLN A 150 12.45 10.23 -3.01
CA GLN A 150 13.15 11.26 -2.24
C GLN A 150 14.60 10.88 -1.94
N ALA A 151 14.86 9.60 -1.68
CA ALA A 151 16.21 9.08 -1.47
C ALA A 151 17.02 8.95 -2.79
N GLY A 152 16.44 9.33 -3.95
CA GLY A 152 17.10 9.19 -5.27
C GLY A 152 17.25 7.73 -5.72
N LEU A 153 16.56 6.79 -5.09
CA LEU A 153 16.64 5.36 -5.40
C LEU A 153 15.71 4.95 -6.54
N ARG A 154 14.72 5.79 -6.85
CA ARG A 154 13.74 5.63 -7.95
C ARG A 154 13.58 6.96 -8.68
N ALA A 155 13.19 6.89 -9.95
CA ALA A 155 12.91 8.07 -10.74
C ALA A 155 11.70 8.84 -10.18
N ARG A 156 11.77 10.17 -10.27
CA ARG A 156 10.63 11.04 -9.98
C ARG A 156 9.52 10.80 -10.99
N GLY A 157 8.27 10.90 -10.54
CA GLY A 157 7.10 10.77 -11.39
C GLY A 157 6.98 11.87 -12.44
N GLN A 158 6.22 11.59 -13.49
CA GLN A 158 6.05 12.51 -14.60
C GLN A 158 5.32 13.79 -14.15
N GLY A 159 5.94 14.94 -14.36
CA GLY A 159 5.39 16.24 -13.98
C GLY A 159 5.33 16.50 -12.47
N GLU A 160 5.89 15.63 -11.63
CA GLU A 160 5.83 15.72 -10.17
C GLU A 160 6.51 16.98 -9.61
N GLN A 161 7.38 17.66 -10.38
CA GLN A 161 7.95 18.98 -10.04
C GLN A 161 6.86 20.06 -9.92
N GLU A 162 5.69 19.87 -10.52
CA GLU A 162 4.54 20.78 -10.44
C GLU A 162 3.61 20.50 -9.27
N ALA A 163 3.91 19.49 -8.45
CA ALA A 163 3.05 19.07 -7.33
C ALA A 163 2.66 20.22 -6.40
N ALA A 164 3.58 21.17 -6.15
CA ALA A 164 3.34 22.33 -5.29
C ALA A 164 2.20 23.25 -5.78
N ARG A 165 1.79 23.16 -7.05
CA ARG A 165 0.64 23.92 -7.60
C ARG A 165 -0.72 23.32 -7.19
N TRP A 166 -0.71 22.05 -6.76
CA TRP A 166 -1.92 21.27 -6.53
C TRP A 166 -2.12 20.85 -5.08
N CYS A 167 -1.14 21.08 -4.20
CA CYS A 167 -1.21 20.79 -2.78
C CYS A 167 -0.82 22.02 -1.95
N ASP A 168 -1.24 22.05 -0.69
CA ASP A 168 -0.96 23.14 0.24
C ASP A 168 0.36 22.93 0.98
N ALA A 169 0.83 21.68 1.10
CA ALA A 169 2.13 21.36 1.65
C ALA A 169 2.70 20.05 1.06
N ILE A 170 4.03 19.99 0.99
CA ILE A 170 4.78 18.79 0.62
C ILE A 170 5.60 18.36 1.84
N VAL A 171 5.41 17.10 2.29
CA VAL A 171 6.09 16.55 3.46
C VAL A 171 6.89 15.32 3.07
N GLY A 172 8.20 15.41 3.21
CA GLY A 172 9.10 14.33 2.83
C GLY A 172 9.41 13.38 3.98
N ASP A 173 10.16 13.88 4.96
CA ASP A 173 10.76 13.07 6.03
C ASP A 173 9.83 12.83 7.24
N VAL A 174 8.53 13.11 7.12
CA VAL A 174 7.56 12.86 8.20
C VAL A 174 7.13 11.38 8.16
N PRO A 175 7.16 10.65 9.29
CA PRO A 175 6.71 9.26 9.32
C PRO A 175 5.24 9.13 8.91
N MET A 176 4.92 8.14 8.07
CA MET A 176 3.55 7.91 7.58
C MET A 176 2.58 7.70 8.75
N GLY A 177 2.97 6.94 9.78
CA GLY A 177 2.13 6.71 10.96
C GLY A 177 1.74 7.99 11.68
N ALA A 178 2.66 8.97 11.80
CA ALA A 178 2.39 10.27 12.39
C ALA A 178 1.45 11.12 11.54
N LEU A 179 1.61 11.12 10.21
CA LEU A 179 0.71 11.82 9.30
C LEU A 179 -0.72 11.27 9.38
N LEU A 180 -0.85 9.95 9.38
CA LEU A 180 -2.16 9.29 9.42
C LEU A 180 -2.95 9.55 10.70
N THR A 181 -2.32 10.02 11.78
CA THR A 181 -3.07 10.47 12.97
C THR A 181 -3.72 11.84 12.79
N GLN A 182 -3.16 12.70 11.92
CA GLN A 182 -3.52 14.11 11.78
C GLN A 182 -4.37 14.42 10.55
N VAL A 183 -4.57 13.45 9.63
CA VAL A 183 -5.37 13.62 8.42
C VAL A 183 -6.76 13.03 8.60
N ASP A 184 -7.71 13.48 7.78
CA ASP A 184 -9.10 13.01 7.79
C ASP A 184 -9.33 11.95 6.70
N ALA A 185 -8.68 12.13 5.55
CA ALA A 185 -8.83 11.25 4.40
C ALA A 185 -7.50 11.02 3.67
N VAL A 186 -7.46 9.93 2.91
CA VAL A 186 -6.34 9.59 2.03
C VAL A 186 -6.85 9.35 0.62
N HIS A 187 -6.30 10.05 -0.37
CA HIS A 187 -6.50 9.77 -1.78
C HIS A 187 -5.27 9.08 -2.35
N CYS A 188 -5.40 7.88 -2.87
CA CYS A 188 -4.27 7.11 -3.39
C CYS A 188 -4.60 6.39 -4.70
N LEU A 189 -3.58 5.96 -5.44
CA LEU A 189 -3.77 5.05 -6.57
C LEU A 189 -3.96 3.61 -6.04
N THR A 190 -2.87 2.96 -5.72
CA THR A 190 -2.82 1.57 -5.20
C THR A 190 -1.93 1.45 -3.97
N SER A 191 -1.58 2.58 -3.35
CA SER A 191 -0.63 2.64 -2.24
C SER A 191 -1.10 1.88 -1.02
N LEU A 192 -0.19 1.16 -0.36
CA LEU A 192 -0.44 0.53 0.93
C LEU A 192 -0.81 1.56 2.03
N ALA A 193 -0.43 2.83 1.85
CA ALA A 193 -0.85 3.90 2.76
C ALA A 193 -2.38 4.01 2.91
N GLY A 194 -3.16 3.65 1.87
CA GLY A 194 -4.61 3.55 1.98
C GLY A 194 -5.06 2.44 2.95
N PHE A 195 -4.44 1.26 2.91
CA PHE A 195 -4.70 0.22 3.89
C PHE A 195 -4.32 0.66 5.31
N GLU A 196 -3.15 1.28 5.48
CA GLU A 196 -2.69 1.83 6.76
C GLU A 196 -3.62 2.93 7.31
N ALA A 197 -4.26 3.69 6.42
CA ALA A 197 -5.30 4.67 6.75
C ALA A 197 -6.59 3.99 7.21
N LEU A 198 -7.05 2.95 6.51
CA LEU A 198 -8.22 2.14 6.92
C LEU A 198 -8.03 1.56 8.32
N LEU A 199 -6.84 1.03 8.64
CA LEU A 199 -6.54 0.51 9.99
C LEU A 199 -6.76 1.56 11.09
N ARG A 200 -6.63 2.85 10.75
CA ARG A 200 -6.78 4.01 11.65
C ARG A 200 -8.16 4.67 11.55
N GLY A 201 -9.10 4.04 10.86
CA GLY A 201 -10.46 4.55 10.69
C GLY A 201 -10.57 5.80 9.81
N LYS A 202 -9.58 6.07 8.95
CA LYS A 202 -9.61 7.21 8.04
C LYS A 202 -10.42 6.90 6.79
N GLN A 203 -11.01 7.93 6.18
CA GLN A 203 -11.63 7.81 4.88
C GLN A 203 -10.57 7.53 3.81
N VAL A 204 -10.86 6.62 2.89
CA VAL A 204 -9.92 6.25 1.82
C VAL A 204 -10.63 6.27 0.48
N VAL A 205 -10.07 7.07 -0.43
CA VAL A 205 -10.47 7.14 -1.83
C VAL A 205 -9.37 6.54 -2.69
N CYS A 206 -9.67 5.43 -3.35
CA CYS A 206 -8.77 4.75 -4.27
C CYS A 206 -9.08 5.15 -5.71
N HIS A 207 -8.10 5.65 -6.44
CA HIS A 207 -8.19 5.93 -7.87
C HIS A 207 -7.71 4.75 -8.74
N GLY A 208 -7.32 3.66 -8.11
CA GLY A 208 -7.05 2.35 -8.65
C GLY A 208 -7.75 1.29 -7.83
N LEU A 209 -7.39 0.02 -8.03
CA LEU A 209 -8.01 -1.11 -7.35
C LEU A 209 -6.97 -1.94 -6.57
N PRO A 210 -6.43 -1.43 -5.44
CA PRO A 210 -5.58 -2.21 -4.55
C PRO A 210 -6.36 -3.36 -3.88
N PHE A 211 -5.65 -4.27 -3.20
CA PHE A 211 -6.25 -5.46 -2.59
C PHE A 211 -7.35 -5.16 -1.55
N TYR A 212 -7.29 -3.98 -0.93
CA TYR A 212 -8.25 -3.55 0.11
C TYR A 212 -9.44 -2.75 -0.46
N ALA A 213 -9.46 -2.45 -1.76
CA ALA A 213 -10.58 -1.78 -2.44
C ALA A 213 -11.61 -2.79 -2.97
N GLY A 214 -12.86 -2.32 -3.17
CA GLY A 214 -13.95 -3.13 -3.72
C GLY A 214 -14.70 -3.98 -2.68
N TRP A 215 -14.38 -3.86 -1.40
CA TRP A 215 -15.02 -4.62 -0.32
C TRP A 215 -16.03 -3.80 0.50
N GLY A 216 -16.36 -2.59 0.05
CA GLY A 216 -17.25 -1.67 0.75
C GLY A 216 -16.62 -0.88 1.90
N LEU A 217 -15.28 -0.87 2.00
CA LEU A 217 -14.50 -0.14 3.01
C LEU A 217 -13.87 1.15 2.46
N THR A 218 -13.85 1.32 1.15
CA THR A 218 -13.26 2.45 0.43
C THR A 218 -14.27 3.07 -0.54
N GLN A 219 -14.02 4.32 -0.93
CA GLN A 219 -14.54 4.85 -2.18
C GLN A 219 -13.55 4.48 -3.28
N ASP A 220 -13.98 3.76 -4.29
CA ASP A 220 -13.10 3.16 -5.30
C ASP A 220 -13.82 2.97 -6.64
N PRO A 221 -13.12 2.61 -7.73
CA PRO A 221 -13.73 2.44 -9.04
C PRO A 221 -14.89 1.45 -9.10
N LEU A 222 -14.93 0.45 -8.20
CA LEU A 222 -16.05 -0.51 -8.16
C LEU A 222 -17.29 0.08 -7.50
N SER A 223 -17.14 1.01 -6.56
CA SER A 223 -18.27 1.64 -5.87
C SER A 223 -19.08 2.60 -6.77
N ILE A 224 -18.51 3.02 -7.90
CA ILE A 224 -19.15 3.92 -8.87
C ILE A 224 -19.58 3.19 -10.16
N LEU A 225 -19.30 1.90 -10.29
CA LEU A 225 -19.80 1.11 -11.42
C LEU A 225 -21.32 0.96 -11.29
N PRO A 226 -22.08 1.27 -12.35
CA PRO A 226 -23.52 1.00 -12.35
C PRO A 226 -23.74 -0.52 -12.27
N PRO A 227 -24.84 -0.99 -11.63
CA PRO A 227 -25.14 -2.42 -11.51
C PRO A 227 -25.36 -3.10 -12.86
N SER A 228 -25.67 -2.35 -13.90
CA SER A 228 -25.69 -2.79 -15.30
C SER A 228 -25.04 -1.72 -16.17
N PRO A 229 -24.29 -2.08 -17.21
CA PRO A 229 -23.72 -1.08 -18.10
C PRO A 229 -24.85 -0.27 -18.74
N PRO A 230 -24.76 1.09 -18.75
CA PRO A 230 -25.68 1.92 -19.49
C PRO A 230 -25.57 1.64 -20.99
N ASP A 231 -26.68 1.78 -21.70
CA ASP A 231 -26.71 1.65 -23.17
C ASP A 231 -26.96 3.04 -23.81
N PRO A 232 -26.05 3.61 -24.63
CA PRO A 232 -24.74 3.06 -25.01
C PRO A 232 -23.71 3.15 -23.88
N ALA A 233 -22.83 2.15 -23.80
CA ALA A 233 -21.77 2.08 -22.79
C ALA A 233 -20.79 3.25 -22.97
N PRO A 234 -20.41 3.99 -21.90
CA PRO A 234 -19.27 4.89 -21.96
C PRO A 234 -18.00 4.10 -22.31
N ALA A 235 -16.98 4.81 -22.83
CA ALA A 235 -15.71 4.20 -23.24
C ALA A 235 -15.24 3.15 -22.21
N PRO A 236 -14.78 1.96 -22.64
CA PRO A 236 -14.71 0.78 -21.81
C PRO A 236 -13.87 1.03 -20.57
N ALA A 237 -14.51 0.98 -19.42
CA ALA A 237 -13.80 0.70 -18.17
C ALA A 237 -12.89 -0.50 -18.42
N ALA A 238 -11.65 -0.48 -17.89
CA ALA A 238 -10.66 -1.53 -18.16
C ALA A 238 -11.37 -2.90 -18.15
N PRO A 239 -11.23 -3.74 -19.20
CA PRO A 239 -12.06 -4.94 -19.38
C PRO A 239 -12.08 -5.87 -18.16
N TRP A 240 -11.01 -5.83 -17.36
CA TRP A 240 -10.88 -6.62 -16.13
C TRP A 240 -11.66 -6.04 -14.93
N LEU A 241 -12.18 -4.79 -15.03
CA LEU A 241 -12.83 -4.14 -13.88
C LEU A 241 -14.15 -4.80 -13.51
N GLN A 242 -14.95 -5.20 -14.50
CA GLN A 242 -16.19 -5.95 -14.26
C GLN A 242 -15.91 -7.32 -13.63
N ALA A 243 -14.88 -8.04 -14.14
CA ALA A 243 -14.48 -9.30 -13.55
C ALA A 243 -13.98 -9.12 -12.10
N ALA A 244 -13.28 -8.05 -11.81
CA ALA A 244 -12.88 -7.71 -10.44
C ALA A 244 -14.10 -7.41 -9.55
N ALA A 245 -15.10 -6.70 -10.06
CA ALA A 245 -16.34 -6.44 -9.32
C ALA A 245 -17.07 -7.74 -8.95
N GLN A 246 -17.15 -8.70 -9.87
CA GLN A 246 -17.74 -10.01 -9.61
C GLN A 246 -16.95 -10.79 -8.55
N ARG A 247 -15.62 -10.76 -8.60
CA ARG A 247 -14.76 -11.43 -7.62
C ARG A 247 -14.83 -10.79 -6.23
N ARG A 248 -15.07 -9.46 -6.14
CA ARG A 248 -15.14 -8.68 -4.89
C ARG A 248 -16.57 -8.28 -4.52
N ALA A 249 -17.56 -9.06 -4.92
CA ALA A 249 -18.99 -8.78 -4.64
C ALA A 249 -19.35 -8.82 -3.16
N ARG A 250 -18.55 -9.45 -2.30
CA ARG A 250 -18.75 -9.52 -0.85
C ARG A 250 -18.39 -8.18 -0.18
N ARG A 251 -19.21 -7.75 0.78
CA ARG A 251 -18.82 -6.69 1.71
C ARG A 251 -18.07 -7.27 2.90
N LEU A 252 -16.97 -6.65 3.29
CA LEU A 252 -16.17 -7.05 4.44
C LEU A 252 -16.29 -6.03 5.57
N THR A 253 -16.11 -6.50 6.80
CA THR A 253 -15.71 -5.64 7.91
C THR A 253 -14.22 -5.37 7.85
N LEU A 254 -13.76 -4.31 8.53
CA LEU A 254 -12.33 -4.00 8.60
C LEU A 254 -11.54 -5.15 9.24
N ASP A 255 -12.09 -5.81 10.25
CA ASP A 255 -11.39 -6.89 10.96
C ASP A 255 -11.32 -8.19 10.11
N GLU A 256 -12.28 -8.45 9.20
CA GLU A 256 -12.15 -9.51 8.19
C GLU A 256 -11.03 -9.21 7.19
N LEU A 257 -10.94 -7.96 6.71
CA LEU A 257 -9.84 -7.54 5.85
C LEU A 257 -8.48 -7.69 6.56
N VAL A 258 -8.38 -7.28 7.82
CA VAL A 258 -7.17 -7.43 8.65
C VAL A 258 -6.82 -8.90 8.88
N ALA A 259 -7.81 -9.75 9.19
CA ALA A 259 -7.61 -11.18 9.36
C ALA A 259 -7.01 -11.82 8.09
N GLY A 260 -7.61 -11.52 6.93
CA GLY A 260 -7.09 -11.99 5.64
C GLY A 260 -5.69 -11.49 5.35
N ALA A 261 -5.50 -10.16 5.41
CA ALA A 261 -4.27 -9.51 4.96
C ALA A 261 -3.09 -9.66 5.93
N LEU A 262 -3.32 -9.72 7.24
CA LEU A 262 -2.23 -9.73 8.22
C LEU A 262 -2.08 -11.06 8.98
N LEU A 263 -3.12 -11.87 9.12
CA LEU A 263 -3.03 -13.11 9.89
C LEU A 263 -2.90 -14.35 8.99
N LEU A 264 -3.59 -14.38 7.85
CA LEU A 264 -3.75 -15.61 7.07
C LEU A 264 -2.88 -15.65 5.80
N TYR A 265 -2.74 -14.55 5.10
CA TYR A 265 -2.05 -14.52 3.81
C TYR A 265 -0.53 -14.45 3.93
N PRO A 266 0.08 -13.58 4.78
CA PRO A 266 1.52 -13.47 4.89
C PRO A 266 2.16 -14.62 5.68
N ARG A 267 3.43 -14.86 5.40
CA ARG A 267 4.35 -15.66 6.21
C ARG A 267 5.33 -14.71 6.89
N TYR A 268 5.50 -14.87 8.20
CA TYR A 268 6.42 -14.05 8.99
C TYR A 268 7.64 -14.89 9.36
N LEU A 269 8.83 -14.35 9.08
CA LEU A 269 10.11 -15.02 9.34
C LEU A 269 10.97 -14.13 10.22
N SER A 270 11.47 -14.67 11.32
CA SER A 270 12.36 -13.93 12.22
C SER A 270 13.65 -13.52 11.50
N ARG A 271 14.13 -12.34 11.80
CA ARG A 271 15.46 -11.86 11.38
C ARG A 271 16.57 -12.28 12.33
N GLN A 272 16.24 -12.69 13.55
CA GLN A 272 17.17 -12.96 14.64
C GLN A 272 17.41 -14.46 14.85
N ARG A 273 16.43 -15.30 14.50
CA ARG A 273 16.47 -16.74 14.69
C ARG A 273 15.85 -17.48 13.50
N ALA A 274 16.16 -18.73 13.34
CA ALA A 274 15.45 -19.60 12.41
C ALA A 274 14.00 -19.84 12.91
N GLY A 275 13.05 -19.87 11.99
CA GLY A 275 11.66 -20.20 12.30
C GLY A 275 10.63 -19.17 11.84
N GLN A 276 9.40 -19.63 11.79
CA GLN A 276 8.23 -18.84 11.45
C GLN A 276 7.71 -18.15 12.72
N LEU A 277 7.21 -16.92 12.54
CA LEU A 277 6.59 -16.13 13.58
C LEU A 277 5.06 -16.07 13.37
N SER A 278 4.32 -15.81 14.44
CA SER A 278 2.97 -15.27 14.30
C SER A 278 3.03 -13.79 13.92
N ALA A 279 1.90 -13.21 13.50
CA ALA A 279 1.82 -11.78 13.19
C ALA A 279 2.15 -10.90 14.42
N GLU A 280 1.73 -11.32 15.60
CA GLU A 280 1.99 -10.65 16.87
C GLU A 280 3.48 -10.67 17.21
N GLN A 281 4.13 -11.82 17.07
CA GLN A 281 5.58 -11.97 17.28
C GLN A 281 6.39 -11.15 16.27
N ALA A 282 5.91 -11.06 15.02
CA ALA A 282 6.51 -10.19 14.01
C ALA A 282 6.38 -8.71 14.39
N LEU A 283 5.25 -8.33 14.98
CA LEU A 283 5.04 -6.99 15.51
C LEU A 283 5.98 -6.70 16.69
N ASP A 284 6.14 -7.64 17.64
CA ASP A 284 7.12 -7.53 18.72
C ASP A 284 8.53 -7.27 18.18
N GLU A 285 8.92 -8.05 17.16
CA GLU A 285 10.26 -7.92 16.56
C GLU A 285 10.43 -6.58 15.83
N LEU A 286 9.38 -6.06 15.16
CA LEU A 286 9.39 -4.73 14.52
C LEU A 286 9.49 -3.60 15.54
N GLU A 287 8.74 -3.65 16.61
CA GLU A 287 8.77 -2.65 17.70
C GLU A 287 10.15 -2.61 18.34
N ALA A 288 10.69 -3.77 18.71
CA ALA A 288 12.03 -3.89 19.26
C ALA A 288 13.11 -3.44 18.27
N TRP A 289 12.94 -3.71 16.99
CA TRP A 289 13.85 -3.26 15.95
C TRP A 289 13.84 -1.73 15.82
N ARG A 290 12.64 -1.10 15.75
CA ARG A 290 12.50 0.35 15.67
C ARG A 290 13.11 1.04 16.90
N ALA A 291 12.88 0.50 18.09
CA ALA A 291 13.45 1.04 19.33
C ALA A 291 14.98 1.05 19.32
N ARG A 292 15.62 0.01 18.75
CA ARG A 292 17.09 -0.10 18.66
C ARG A 292 17.69 0.74 17.54
N SER A 293 17.01 0.87 16.42
CA SER A 293 17.57 1.48 15.20
C SER A 293 17.28 2.97 15.08
N GLY A 294 16.32 3.49 15.86
CA GLY A 294 15.74 4.81 15.60
C GLY A 294 15.01 4.84 14.26
N THR A 295 14.57 6.02 13.85
CA THR A 295 13.89 6.23 12.56
C THR A 295 14.85 6.72 11.46
N ALA A 296 16.10 7.05 11.80
CA ALA A 296 17.09 7.61 10.89
C ALA A 296 18.02 6.55 10.31
N THR A 297 18.09 6.47 8.99
CA THR A 297 19.15 5.71 8.31
C THR A 297 20.45 6.53 8.38
N PRO A 298 21.55 6.03 8.93
CA PRO A 298 22.80 6.77 8.99
C PRO A 298 23.22 7.26 7.60
N TRP A 299 23.61 8.54 7.50
CA TRP A 299 23.95 9.21 6.23
C TRP A 299 25.03 8.48 5.42
N TRP A 300 26.03 7.89 6.06
CA TRP A 300 27.10 7.15 5.39
C TRP A 300 26.60 5.87 4.69
N ARG A 301 25.54 5.24 5.23
CA ARG A 301 24.89 4.09 4.57
C ARG A 301 24.17 4.52 3.29
N GLN A 302 23.58 5.70 3.26
CA GLN A 302 22.94 6.23 2.04
C GLN A 302 23.98 6.43 0.93
N HIS A 303 25.13 7.05 1.24
CA HIS A 303 26.21 7.28 0.26
C HIS A 303 26.88 5.99 -0.21
N LEU A 304 27.19 5.07 0.71
CA LEU A 304 27.78 3.77 0.37
C LEU A 304 26.88 2.96 -0.58
N ARG A 305 25.58 3.02 -0.39
CA ARG A 305 24.59 2.30 -1.22
C ARG A 305 24.45 2.89 -2.61
N ILE A 306 24.46 4.20 -2.75
CA ILE A 306 24.46 4.88 -4.06
C ILE A 306 25.72 4.45 -4.84
N TRP A 307 26.84 4.38 -4.17
CA TRP A 307 28.12 3.96 -4.76
C TRP A 307 28.11 2.48 -5.18
N LEU A 308 27.67 1.57 -4.31
CA LEU A 308 27.53 0.13 -4.60
C LEU A 308 26.58 -0.16 -5.77
N ARG A 309 25.47 0.56 -5.89
CA ARG A 309 24.54 0.42 -7.03
C ARG A 309 25.17 0.79 -8.36
N ARG A 310 26.02 1.82 -8.39
CA ARG A 310 26.76 2.20 -9.61
C ARG A 310 27.71 1.09 -10.06
N ILE A 311 28.28 0.33 -9.12
CA ILE A 311 29.20 -0.79 -9.42
C ILE A 311 28.43 -2.05 -9.85
N VAL A 312 27.30 -2.37 -9.18
CA VAL A 312 26.54 -3.61 -9.43
C VAL A 312 25.57 -3.50 -10.62
N GLY A 313 25.38 -2.30 -11.18
CA GLY A 313 24.54 -2.09 -12.38
C GLY A 313 23.05 -2.40 -12.20
N VAL A 314 22.54 -2.43 -10.97
CA VAL A 314 21.12 -2.62 -10.69
C VAL A 314 20.38 -1.31 -11.01
N ARG A 315 19.63 -1.34 -12.13
CA ARG A 315 18.72 -0.27 -12.56
C ARG A 315 17.36 -0.40 -11.88
#